data_e6342975d56b73138a638b7cd220df52
#
_entry.id   e6342975d56b73138a638b7cd220df52
#
_cell.length_a   1.000
_cell.length_b   1.000
_cell.length_c   1.000
_cell.angle_alpha   90.00
_cell.angle_beta   90.00
_cell.angle_gamma   90.00
#
_symmetry.space_group_name_H-M   'P 1'
#
loop_
_entity.id
_entity.type
_entity.pdbx_description
1 polymer ?
#
loop_
_entity_poly.entity_id
_entity_poly.type
_entity_poly.pdbx_seq_one_letter_code
_entity_poly.pdbx_strand_id
1 'polypeptide(L)'
;MAAAVSQLPIARGLAETLVLLSDFTLDEVADIRLAVDEVCSTLIAVAVPGTFLHCRFTVGEKELLLRADGIAAVEGLPDQRSFGWHVLRTLTNEVYATQQPYDPTVSGFPTTVEFRRVRGKA
;
A
#
# COMPACT_ATOMS: atom_id res chain seq x y z
N MET A 1 -8.88 4.56 -6.25
CA MET A 1 -9.07 3.72 -7.46
C MET A 1 -9.95 2.53 -7.15
N ALA A 2 -10.51 1.91 -8.17
CA ALA A 2 -11.25 0.67 -7.96
C ALA A 2 -10.34 -0.43 -7.41
N ALA A 3 -10.88 -1.26 -6.51
CA ALA A 3 -10.14 -2.36 -5.89
C ALA A 3 -10.10 -3.56 -6.86
N ALA A 4 -9.38 -3.41 -7.96
CA ALA A 4 -9.25 -4.41 -9.01
C ALA A 4 -7.83 -4.42 -9.55
N VAL A 5 -7.34 -5.60 -9.91
CA VAL A 5 -5.97 -5.79 -10.42
C VAL A 5 -5.68 -4.88 -11.62
N SER A 6 -6.66 -4.63 -12.47
CA SER A 6 -6.51 -3.77 -13.64
C SER A 6 -6.14 -2.32 -13.29
N GLN A 7 -6.28 -1.91 -12.03
CA GLN A 7 -5.98 -0.55 -11.58
C GLN A 7 -4.57 -0.40 -10.99
N LEU A 8 -3.83 -1.49 -10.82
CA LEU A 8 -2.47 -1.44 -10.27
C LEU A 8 -1.52 -0.50 -11.03
N PRO A 9 -1.54 -0.44 -12.37
CA PRO A 9 -0.67 0.48 -13.09
C PRO A 9 -0.88 1.95 -12.72
N ILE A 10 -2.09 2.33 -12.33
CA ILE A 10 -2.40 3.70 -11.91
C ILE A 10 -1.65 4.03 -10.62
N ALA A 11 -1.72 3.14 -9.63
CA ALA A 11 -1.03 3.34 -8.35
C ALA A 11 0.50 3.38 -8.56
N ARG A 12 1.04 2.47 -9.37
CA ARG A 12 2.46 2.44 -9.69
C ARG A 12 2.93 3.71 -10.38
N GLY A 13 2.18 4.17 -11.39
CA GLY A 13 2.54 5.36 -12.14
C GLY A 13 2.52 6.62 -11.28
N LEU A 14 1.53 6.75 -10.40
CA LEU A 14 1.46 7.87 -9.47
C LEU A 14 2.64 7.85 -8.51
N ALA A 15 2.95 6.69 -7.93
CA ALA A 15 4.07 6.54 -7.02
C ALA A 15 5.39 6.92 -7.70
N GLU A 16 5.64 6.43 -8.90
CA GLU A 16 6.85 6.76 -9.66
C GLU A 16 6.98 8.26 -9.89
N THR A 17 5.89 8.91 -10.30
CA THR A 17 5.89 10.35 -10.55
C THR A 17 6.24 11.12 -9.28
N LEU A 18 5.62 10.77 -8.16
CA LEU A 18 5.84 11.47 -6.89
C LEU A 18 7.28 11.33 -6.41
N VAL A 19 7.86 10.12 -6.50
CA VAL A 19 9.22 9.91 -5.98
C VAL A 19 10.29 10.43 -6.93
N LEU A 20 10.01 10.53 -8.24
CA LEU A 20 10.91 11.17 -9.18
C LEU A 20 10.99 12.68 -8.97
N LEU A 21 9.92 13.28 -8.44
CA LEU A 21 9.90 14.70 -8.07
C LEU A 21 10.59 14.94 -6.72
N SER A 22 11.02 13.90 -6.04
CA SER A 22 11.74 13.94 -4.78
C SER A 22 13.19 13.52 -5.03
N ASP A 23 14.04 13.60 -4.01
CA ASP A 23 15.46 13.26 -4.16
C ASP A 23 15.77 11.77 -3.92
N PHE A 24 14.82 10.88 -4.24
CA PHE A 24 15.07 9.45 -4.17
C PHE A 24 15.94 8.97 -5.31
N THR A 25 16.81 8.00 -5.05
CA THR A 25 17.61 7.37 -6.10
C THR A 25 16.75 6.47 -6.97
N LEU A 26 17.26 6.07 -8.14
CA LEU A 26 16.53 5.15 -9.00
C LEU A 26 16.25 3.81 -8.33
N ASP A 27 17.18 3.31 -7.51
CA ASP A 27 16.98 2.08 -6.75
C ASP A 27 15.87 2.24 -5.71
N GLU A 28 15.84 3.38 -5.03
CA GLU A 28 14.79 3.69 -4.07
C GLU A 28 13.43 3.82 -4.75
N VAL A 29 13.38 4.44 -5.93
CA VAL A 29 12.15 4.53 -6.73
C VAL A 29 11.63 3.13 -7.08
N ALA A 30 12.51 2.24 -7.50
CA ALA A 30 12.14 0.86 -7.83
C ALA A 30 11.58 0.12 -6.60
N ASP A 31 12.22 0.29 -5.45
CA ASP A 31 11.78 -0.32 -4.19
C ASP A 31 10.39 0.19 -3.79
N ILE A 32 10.18 1.50 -3.87
CA ILE A 32 8.89 2.12 -3.52
C ILE A 32 7.80 1.62 -4.47
N ARG A 33 8.08 1.54 -5.76
CA ARG A 33 7.12 1.02 -6.73
C ARG A 33 6.70 -0.40 -6.40
N LEU A 34 7.65 -1.27 -6.07
CA LEU A 34 7.36 -2.65 -5.67
C LEU A 34 6.54 -2.70 -4.38
N ALA A 35 6.88 -1.86 -3.41
CA ALA A 35 6.14 -1.79 -2.16
C ALA A 35 4.69 -1.33 -2.37
N VAL A 36 4.46 -0.32 -3.19
CA VAL A 36 3.12 0.16 -3.54
C VAL A 36 2.32 -0.96 -4.21
N ASP A 37 2.93 -1.65 -5.16
CA ASP A 37 2.30 -2.76 -5.86
C ASP A 37 1.88 -3.86 -4.88
N GLU A 38 2.75 -4.21 -3.95
CA GLU A 38 2.48 -5.26 -2.96
C GLU A 38 1.36 -4.86 -2.00
N VAL A 39 1.35 -3.62 -1.52
CA VAL A 39 0.28 -3.11 -0.64
C VAL A 39 -1.07 -3.17 -1.36
N CYS A 40 -1.13 -2.65 -2.57
CA CYS A 40 -2.38 -2.63 -3.34
C CYS A 40 -2.84 -4.05 -3.68
N SER A 41 -1.94 -4.93 -4.09
CA SER A 41 -2.27 -6.33 -4.40
C SER A 41 -2.82 -7.05 -3.18
N THR A 42 -2.24 -6.83 -2.01
CA THR A 42 -2.70 -7.42 -0.75
C THR A 42 -4.13 -7.01 -0.44
N LEU A 43 -4.44 -5.72 -0.56
CA LEU A 43 -5.79 -5.22 -0.30
C LEU A 43 -6.80 -5.65 -1.35
N ILE A 44 -6.40 -5.67 -2.62
CA ILE A 44 -7.27 -6.09 -3.73
C ILE A 44 -7.65 -7.57 -3.59
N ALA A 45 -6.71 -8.41 -3.15
CA ALA A 45 -6.94 -9.84 -3.03
C ALA A 45 -8.10 -10.19 -2.08
N VAL A 46 -8.37 -9.34 -1.09
CA VAL A 46 -9.44 -9.57 -0.10
C VAL A 46 -10.58 -8.57 -0.21
N ALA A 47 -10.55 -7.70 -1.20
CA ALA A 47 -11.54 -6.62 -1.31
C ALA A 47 -12.94 -7.12 -1.60
N VAL A 48 -13.92 -6.46 -1.01
CA VAL A 48 -15.33 -6.65 -1.38
C VAL A 48 -15.48 -6.17 -2.83
N PRO A 49 -16.09 -6.98 -3.73
CA PRO A 49 -16.29 -6.57 -5.12
C PRO A 49 -17.01 -5.23 -5.24
N GLY A 50 -16.55 -4.39 -6.16
CA GLY A 50 -17.17 -3.09 -6.42
C GLY A 50 -16.73 -1.97 -5.47
N THR A 51 -15.84 -2.26 -4.53
CA THR A 51 -15.30 -1.24 -3.62
C THR A 51 -14.06 -0.58 -4.20
N PHE A 52 -13.57 0.44 -3.49
CA PHE A 52 -12.42 1.24 -3.94
C PHE A 52 -11.29 1.19 -2.92
N LEU A 53 -10.08 1.36 -3.42
CA LEU A 53 -8.92 1.66 -2.58
C LEU A 53 -8.69 3.16 -2.55
N HIS A 54 -8.42 3.69 -1.36
CA HIS A 54 -7.99 5.06 -1.18
C HIS A 54 -6.52 5.05 -0.82
N CYS A 55 -5.69 5.59 -1.70
CA CYS A 55 -4.26 5.67 -1.49
C CYS A 55 -3.86 7.11 -1.23
N ARG A 56 -3.25 7.35 -0.09
CA ARG A 56 -2.74 8.66 0.27
C ARG A 56 -1.23 8.61 0.32
N PHE A 57 -0.60 9.40 -0.53
CA PHE A 57 0.85 9.55 -0.53
C PHE A 57 1.21 10.86 0.17
N THR A 58 2.16 10.80 1.10
CA THR A 58 2.70 11.98 1.74
C THR A 58 4.20 11.98 1.49
N VAL A 59 4.68 12.99 0.77
CA VAL A 59 6.09 13.10 0.39
C VAL A 59 6.71 14.23 1.18
N GLY A 60 7.67 13.87 2.04
CA GLY A 60 8.48 14.84 2.77
C GLY A 60 9.86 14.98 2.13
N GLU A 61 10.72 15.82 2.72
CA GLU A 61 12.09 16.01 2.23
C GLU A 61 12.89 14.72 2.20
N LYS A 62 12.68 13.85 3.19
CA LYS A 62 13.50 12.66 3.40
C LYS A 62 12.72 11.37 3.36
N GLU A 63 11.40 11.41 3.18
CA GLU A 63 10.60 10.20 3.30
C GLU A 63 9.35 10.24 2.44
N LEU A 64 8.84 9.07 2.16
CA LEU A 64 7.53 8.84 1.56
C LEU A 64 6.71 7.98 2.50
N LEU A 65 5.47 8.40 2.73
CA LEU A 65 4.48 7.64 3.46
C LEU A 65 3.38 7.23 2.48
N LEU A 66 2.95 5.98 2.55
CA LEU A 66 1.74 5.53 1.88
C LEU A 66 0.76 5.02 2.91
N ARG A 67 -0.48 5.49 2.83
CA ARG A 67 -1.61 4.89 3.53
C ARG A 67 -2.61 4.42 2.48
N ALA A 68 -2.93 3.14 2.49
CA ALA A 68 -3.91 2.56 1.60
C ALA A 68 -5.06 1.98 2.41
N ASP A 69 -6.28 2.43 2.13
CA ASP A 69 -7.50 1.98 2.79
C ASP A 69 -8.36 1.20 1.80
N GLY A 70 -8.90 0.08 2.24
CA GLY A 70 -9.80 -0.73 1.45
C GLY A 70 -10.83 -1.43 2.33
N ILE A 71 -11.78 -2.11 1.71
CA ILE A 71 -12.82 -2.86 2.41
C ILE A 71 -12.58 -4.34 2.15
N ALA A 72 -12.19 -5.07 3.20
CA ALA A 72 -11.96 -6.51 3.11
C ALA A 72 -13.25 -7.29 3.29
N ALA A 73 -13.41 -8.35 2.50
CA ALA A 73 -14.55 -9.24 2.60
C ALA A 73 -14.43 -10.20 3.79
N VAL A 74 -13.23 -10.37 4.32
CA VAL A 74 -12.94 -11.31 5.40
C VAL A 74 -12.30 -10.61 6.58
N GLU A 75 -12.55 -11.14 7.77
CA GLU A 75 -11.88 -10.69 8.99
C GLU A 75 -10.47 -11.24 9.04
N GLY A 76 -9.53 -10.37 9.39
CA GLY A 76 -8.13 -10.75 9.56
C GLY A 76 -7.19 -9.81 8.85
N LEU A 77 -6.03 -9.59 9.46
CA LEU A 77 -4.95 -8.81 8.88
C LEU A 77 -4.19 -9.67 7.85
N PRO A 78 -3.44 -9.03 6.94
CA PRO A 78 -2.55 -9.77 6.05
C PRO A 78 -1.64 -10.71 6.83
N ASP A 79 -1.40 -11.90 6.30
CA ASP A 79 -0.50 -12.86 6.95
C ASP A 79 0.93 -12.31 6.94
N GLN A 80 1.43 -11.98 8.14
CA GLN A 80 2.76 -11.40 8.30
C GLN A 80 3.90 -12.39 8.04
N ARG A 81 3.58 -13.66 7.86
CA ARG A 81 4.53 -14.70 7.46
C ARG A 81 4.54 -14.92 5.96
N SER A 82 3.65 -14.26 5.22
CA SER A 82 3.60 -14.38 3.77
C SER A 82 4.84 -13.78 3.11
N PHE A 83 5.14 -14.25 1.90
CA PHE A 83 6.24 -13.72 1.11
C PHE A 83 6.02 -12.23 0.82
N GLY A 84 4.80 -11.85 0.47
CA GLY A 84 4.48 -10.46 0.17
C GLY A 84 4.73 -9.52 1.35
N TRP A 85 4.36 -9.93 2.55
CA TRP A 85 4.64 -9.14 3.75
C TRP A 85 6.14 -9.04 4.03
N HIS A 86 6.87 -10.12 3.81
CA HIS A 86 8.33 -10.13 3.93
C HIS A 86 8.96 -9.14 2.95
N VAL A 87 8.49 -9.10 1.71
CA VAL A 87 8.95 -8.15 0.71
C VAL A 87 8.72 -6.72 1.20
N LEU A 88 7.53 -6.42 1.74
CA LEU A 88 7.23 -5.10 2.27
C LEU A 88 8.19 -4.69 3.39
N ARG A 89 8.48 -5.60 4.32
CA ARG A 89 9.44 -5.33 5.40
C ARG A 89 10.84 -5.02 4.87
N THR A 90 11.23 -5.70 3.81
CA THR A 90 12.55 -5.52 3.21
C THR A 90 12.65 -4.17 2.48
N LEU A 91 11.58 -3.75 1.81
CA LEU A 91 11.57 -2.56 0.97
C LEU A 91 11.24 -1.26 1.73
N THR A 92 10.82 -1.35 2.98
CA THR A 92 10.36 -0.19 3.75
C THR A 92 11.05 -0.09 5.08
N ASN A 93 10.99 1.09 5.70
CA ASN A 93 11.50 1.30 7.06
C ASN A 93 10.49 0.84 8.11
N GLU A 94 9.21 1.00 7.80
CA GLU A 94 8.11 0.54 8.66
C GLU A 94 6.95 0.14 7.77
N VAL A 95 6.26 -0.94 8.14
CA VAL A 95 5.01 -1.35 7.51
C VAL A 95 4.12 -1.96 8.57
N TYR A 96 2.85 -1.59 8.56
CA TYR A 96 1.86 -2.17 9.46
C TYR A 96 0.47 -2.12 8.85
N ALA A 97 -0.41 -2.97 9.39
CA ALA A 97 -1.79 -3.08 8.95
C ALA A 97 -2.72 -3.02 10.14
N THR A 98 -3.89 -2.43 9.94
CA THR A 98 -4.96 -2.38 10.94
C THR A 98 -6.28 -2.72 10.27
N GLN A 99 -7.23 -3.23 11.04
CA GLN A 99 -8.56 -3.55 10.53
C GLN A 99 -9.60 -3.14 11.56
N GLN A 100 -10.66 -2.50 11.08
CA GLN A 100 -11.83 -2.12 11.87
C GLN A 100 -12.81 -3.28 11.94
N PRO A 101 -13.71 -3.31 12.93
CA PRO A 101 -14.80 -4.28 12.96
C PRO A 101 -15.68 -4.17 11.71
N TYR A 102 -16.46 -5.24 11.45
CA TYR A 102 -17.38 -5.25 10.32
C TYR A 102 -18.29 -4.02 10.32
N ASP A 103 -18.35 -3.35 9.18
CA ASP A 103 -19.18 -2.18 8.98
C ASP A 103 -20.30 -2.52 8.00
N PRO A 104 -21.57 -2.57 8.46
CA PRO A 104 -22.70 -2.90 7.57
C PRO A 104 -22.91 -1.88 6.46
N THR A 105 -22.49 -0.64 6.65
CA THR A 105 -22.68 0.41 5.63
C THR A 105 -21.83 0.18 4.39
N VAL A 106 -20.71 -0.55 4.53
CA VAL A 106 -19.82 -0.89 3.43
C VAL A 106 -19.76 -2.39 3.18
N SER A 107 -20.50 -3.17 3.96
CA SER A 107 -20.59 -4.63 3.86
C SER A 107 -19.23 -5.33 3.95
N GLY A 108 -18.39 -4.86 4.83
CA GLY A 108 -17.06 -5.44 5.00
C GLY A 108 -16.27 -4.84 6.14
N PHE A 109 -14.99 -5.18 6.17
CA PHE A 109 -14.06 -4.77 7.22
C PHE A 109 -13.12 -3.68 6.67
N PRO A 110 -13.28 -2.41 7.11
CA PRO A 110 -12.33 -1.37 6.70
C PRO A 110 -10.92 -1.76 7.13
N THR A 111 -10.00 -1.81 6.18
CA THR A 111 -8.65 -2.31 6.39
C THR A 111 -7.65 -1.31 5.83
N THR A 112 -6.59 -1.05 6.60
CA THR A 112 -5.56 -0.08 6.23
C THR A 112 -4.19 -0.75 6.27
N VAL A 113 -3.39 -0.49 5.25
CA VAL A 113 -1.97 -0.84 5.23
C VAL A 113 -1.18 0.44 5.01
N GLU A 114 -0.17 0.64 5.84
CA GLU A 114 0.69 1.83 5.76
C GLU A 114 2.15 1.42 5.72
N PHE A 115 2.96 2.18 4.97
CA PHE A 115 4.40 2.04 5.07
C PHE A 115 5.10 3.40 5.01
N ARG A 116 6.34 3.41 5.50
CA ARG A 116 7.24 4.55 5.43
C ARG A 116 8.55 4.11 4.81
N ARG A 117 9.03 4.86 3.82
CA ARG A 117 10.35 4.68 3.24
C ARG A 117 11.14 5.96 3.37
N VAL A 118 12.28 5.87 4.01
CA VAL A 118 13.20 6.99 4.20
C VAL A 118 14.22 7.03 3.09
N ARG A 119 14.49 8.22 2.57
CA ARG A 119 15.54 8.44 1.58
C ARG A 119 16.92 8.22 2.22
N GLY A 120 17.82 7.62 1.45
CA GLY A 120 19.17 7.38 1.92
C GLY A 120 19.25 6.38 3.06
N LYS A 121 18.31 5.46 3.11
CA LYS A 121 18.28 4.40 4.11
C LYS A 121 19.56 3.59 4.06
N ALA A 122 20.20 3.51 5.17
CA ALA A 122 21.38 2.66 5.34
C ALA A 122 20.96 1.23 5.66
#